data_0b53b14c621cab8f02d292781e6d5a60
#
_entry.id   0b53b14c621cab8f02d292781e6d5a60
#
_cell.length_a   1.000
_cell.length_b   1.000
_cell.length_c   1.000
_cell.angle_alpha   90.00
_cell.angle_beta   90.00
_cell.angle_gamma   90.00
#
_symmetry.space_group_name_H-M   'P 1'
#
loop_
_entity.id
_entity.type
_entity.pdbx_description
1 polymer ?
#
loop_
_entity_poly.entity_id
_entity_poly.type
_entity_poly.pdbx_seq_one_letter_code
_entity_poly.pdbx_strand_id
1 'polypeptide(L)'
;MITKNAFLTPTSLWEGFDDGLPLKEAEVNKIKVENTVMTELYFSGRAIESERVRIYGFYSVPESGRVKGALLYLSGENETIGFDSLKDFVAAGYAVLSVDLYGERNQLKNHTEYPQSVSYANIENCGRHKDFVDESAKETSWYEWVSVARYAVSFLKS
;
A
#
# COMPACT_ATOMS: atom_id res chain seq x y z
N MET A 1 31.05 6.91 25.58
CA MET A 1 29.62 6.57 25.86
C MET A 1 29.21 5.56 24.81
N ILE A 2 29.07 4.28 25.16
CA ILE A 2 28.65 3.25 24.22
C ILE A 2 27.14 3.39 24.10
N THR A 3 26.68 3.98 23.01
CA THR A 3 25.25 3.97 22.66
C THR A 3 24.86 2.51 22.45
N LYS A 4 24.01 1.98 23.32
CA LYS A 4 23.39 0.69 23.09
C LYS A 4 22.59 0.82 21.80
N ASN A 5 23.10 0.30 20.70
CA ASN A 5 22.28 0.06 19.51
C ASN A 5 21.17 -0.90 19.94
N ALA A 6 19.98 -0.39 20.09
CA ALA A 6 18.81 -1.21 20.33
C ALA A 6 18.57 -2.03 19.06
N PHE A 7 18.83 -3.33 19.12
CA PHE A 7 18.46 -4.22 18.02
C PHE A 7 16.96 -4.21 17.88
N LEU A 8 16.47 -3.77 16.71
CA LEU A 8 15.06 -3.86 16.38
C LEU A 8 14.74 -5.33 16.05
N THR A 9 13.83 -5.90 16.83
CA THR A 9 13.19 -7.16 16.46
C THR A 9 12.01 -6.90 15.52
N PRO A 10 11.48 -7.90 14.80
CA PRO A 10 10.26 -7.73 14.01
C PRO A 10 9.10 -7.13 14.82
N THR A 11 8.98 -7.47 16.11
CA THR A 11 7.94 -6.92 16.98
C THR A 11 8.23 -5.44 17.33
N SER A 12 9.43 -5.13 17.80
CA SER A 12 9.79 -3.76 18.22
C SER A 12 9.89 -2.78 17.05
N LEU A 13 10.13 -3.28 15.84
CA LEU A 13 10.09 -2.47 14.61
C LEU A 13 8.71 -1.79 14.43
N TRP A 14 7.64 -2.50 14.76
CA TRP A 14 6.26 -2.04 14.59
C TRP A 14 5.62 -1.53 15.89
N GLU A 15 6.39 -1.49 16.98
CA GLU A 15 5.90 -0.93 18.23
C GLU A 15 5.56 0.56 18.07
N GLY A 16 4.34 0.94 18.49
CA GLY A 16 3.81 2.29 18.32
C GLY A 16 3.41 2.67 16.88
N PHE A 17 3.43 1.72 15.95
CA PHE A 17 2.88 1.99 14.61
C PHE A 17 1.36 2.10 14.69
N ASP A 18 0.84 3.28 14.30
CA ASP A 18 -0.59 3.56 14.28
C ASP A 18 -1.15 3.37 12.87
N ASP A 19 -1.89 2.29 12.66
CA ASP A 19 -2.65 2.00 11.43
C ASP A 19 -4.17 2.24 11.60
N GLY A 20 -4.57 2.90 12.69
CA GLY A 20 -5.95 3.31 12.99
C GLY A 20 -6.30 4.75 12.59
N LEU A 21 -5.38 5.50 11.99
CA LEU A 21 -5.65 6.86 11.53
C LEU A 21 -6.71 6.88 10.42
N PRO A 22 -7.54 7.95 10.32
CA PRO A 22 -8.58 8.06 9.30
C PRO A 22 -8.04 7.87 7.89
N LEU A 23 -8.68 7.02 7.10
CA LEU A 23 -8.21 6.65 5.76
C LEU A 23 -8.42 7.75 4.72
N LYS A 24 -9.41 8.62 4.90
CA LYS A 24 -9.72 9.75 3.98
C LYS A 24 -9.72 9.30 2.52
N GLU A 25 -10.59 8.37 2.20
CA GLU A 25 -10.75 7.78 0.89
C GLU A 25 -11.16 8.83 -0.16
N ALA A 26 -10.60 8.71 -1.36
CA ALA A 26 -10.95 9.54 -2.50
C ALA A 26 -11.06 8.65 -3.75
N GLU A 27 -12.28 8.49 -4.24
CA GLU A 27 -12.54 7.78 -5.50
C GLU A 27 -11.98 8.59 -6.68
N VAL A 28 -11.20 7.96 -7.53
CA VAL A 28 -10.68 8.52 -8.78
C VAL A 28 -11.59 8.16 -9.92
N ASN A 29 -11.96 6.88 -10.01
CA ASN A 29 -12.78 6.35 -11.06
C ASN A 29 -13.50 5.09 -10.60
N LYS A 30 -14.64 4.80 -11.22
CA LYS A 30 -15.41 3.58 -10.96
C LYS A 30 -15.89 3.01 -12.27
N ILE A 31 -15.50 1.79 -12.53
CA ILE A 31 -15.88 1.09 -13.76
C ILE A 31 -16.55 -0.23 -13.43
N LYS A 32 -17.40 -0.64 -14.33
CA LYS A 32 -18.02 -1.96 -14.32
C LYS A 32 -17.48 -2.76 -15.48
N VAL A 33 -16.85 -3.89 -15.20
CA VAL A 33 -16.33 -4.81 -16.20
C VAL A 33 -16.90 -6.18 -15.92
N GLU A 34 -17.64 -6.72 -16.87
CA GLU A 34 -18.39 -7.99 -16.70
C GLU A 34 -19.29 -7.91 -15.46
N ASN A 35 -19.11 -8.82 -14.47
CA ASN A 35 -19.85 -8.88 -13.22
C ASN A 35 -19.04 -8.29 -12.04
N THR A 36 -18.08 -7.43 -12.33
CA THR A 36 -17.19 -6.82 -11.34
C THR A 36 -17.38 -5.31 -11.33
N VAL A 37 -17.50 -4.73 -10.15
CA VAL A 37 -17.37 -3.29 -9.92
C VAL A 37 -15.97 -3.02 -9.39
N MET A 38 -15.17 -2.26 -10.14
CA MET A 38 -13.82 -1.86 -9.78
C MET A 38 -13.79 -0.37 -9.51
N THR A 39 -13.31 -0.01 -8.33
CA THR A 39 -13.11 1.38 -7.89
C THR A 39 -11.63 1.66 -7.81
N GLU A 40 -11.17 2.60 -8.61
CA GLU A 40 -9.84 3.20 -8.53
C GLU A 40 -9.87 4.30 -7.47
N LEU A 41 -8.96 4.28 -6.52
CA LEU A 41 -9.04 5.17 -5.37
C LEU A 41 -7.66 5.49 -4.76
N TYR A 42 -7.66 6.58 -4.00
CA TYR A 42 -6.61 6.90 -3.04
C TYR A 42 -7.14 6.81 -1.62
N PHE A 43 -6.29 6.41 -0.70
CA PHE A 43 -6.56 6.55 0.73
C PHE A 43 -5.28 6.90 1.50
N SER A 44 -5.44 7.42 2.72
CA SER A 44 -4.30 7.88 3.50
C SER A 44 -3.62 6.74 4.22
N GLY A 45 -2.31 6.64 4.06
CA GLY A 45 -1.41 5.76 4.79
C GLY A 45 -0.86 6.40 6.07
N ARG A 46 0.35 6.02 6.48
CA ARG A 46 0.98 6.53 7.70
C ARG A 46 1.28 8.04 7.63
N ALA A 47 1.28 8.67 8.79
CA ALA A 47 1.74 10.05 8.93
C ALA A 47 3.27 10.11 8.96
N ILE A 48 3.82 11.10 8.27
CA ILE A 48 5.24 11.44 8.20
C ILE A 48 5.32 12.94 8.40
N GLU A 49 5.72 13.36 9.60
CA GLU A 49 5.68 14.77 10.00
C GLU A 49 4.27 15.39 9.84
N SER A 50 4.12 16.39 8.97
CA SER A 50 2.84 17.05 8.68
C SER A 50 2.09 16.46 7.48
N GLU A 51 2.67 15.48 6.79
CA GLU A 51 2.13 14.88 5.59
C GLU A 51 1.67 13.43 5.84
N ARG A 52 1.04 12.85 4.85
CA ARG A 52 0.65 11.43 4.87
C ARG A 52 0.94 10.79 3.53
N VAL A 53 1.35 9.54 3.56
CA VAL A 53 1.38 8.71 2.35
C VAL A 53 -0.03 8.66 1.75
N ARG A 54 -0.14 8.85 0.44
CA ARG A 54 -1.38 8.69 -0.32
C ARG A 54 -1.32 7.39 -1.09
N ILE A 55 -1.97 6.37 -0.56
CA ILE A 55 -1.92 5.01 -1.11
C ILE A 55 -2.88 4.92 -2.28
N TYR A 56 -2.35 4.53 -3.43
CA TYR A 56 -3.12 4.28 -4.64
C TYR A 56 -3.49 2.81 -4.77
N GLY A 57 -4.70 2.51 -5.22
CA GLY A 57 -5.14 1.14 -5.40
C GLY A 57 -6.44 0.97 -6.18
N PHE A 58 -6.78 -0.30 -6.39
CA PHE A 58 -8.04 -0.75 -6.95
C PHE A 58 -8.77 -1.64 -5.98
N TYR A 59 -10.00 -1.26 -5.66
CA TYR A 59 -10.91 -2.08 -4.89
C TYR A 59 -11.95 -2.70 -5.81
N SER A 60 -12.00 -4.00 -5.89
CA SER A 60 -12.84 -4.76 -6.80
C SER A 60 -13.78 -5.68 -6.04
N VAL A 61 -15.06 -5.64 -6.37
CA VAL A 61 -16.09 -6.48 -5.75
C VAL A 61 -17.00 -7.09 -6.81
N PRO A 62 -17.61 -8.26 -6.55
CA PRO A 62 -18.68 -8.78 -7.37
C PRO A 62 -19.84 -7.78 -7.46
N GLU A 63 -20.42 -7.60 -8.63
CA GLU A 63 -21.57 -6.70 -8.83
C GLU A 63 -22.76 -7.03 -7.89
N SER A 64 -22.93 -8.29 -7.54
CA SER A 64 -23.97 -8.72 -6.59
C SER A 64 -23.82 -8.11 -5.20
N GLY A 65 -22.69 -7.52 -4.87
CA GLY A 65 -22.34 -7.00 -3.54
C GLY A 65 -22.15 -8.08 -2.46
N ARG A 66 -22.33 -9.36 -2.81
CA ARG A 66 -22.14 -10.47 -1.86
C ARG A 66 -20.70 -10.97 -1.95
N VAL A 67 -19.99 -10.90 -0.83
CA VAL A 67 -18.61 -11.35 -0.76
C VAL A 67 -18.44 -12.46 0.28
N LYS A 68 -17.56 -13.42 -0.02
CA LYS A 68 -17.16 -14.49 0.90
C LYS A 68 -16.12 -14.06 1.92
N GLY A 69 -15.42 -12.99 1.60
CA GLY A 69 -14.34 -12.41 2.39
C GLY A 69 -13.58 -11.38 1.56
N ALA A 70 -12.52 -10.85 2.14
CA ALA A 70 -11.67 -9.85 1.49
C ALA A 70 -10.24 -10.36 1.34
N LEU A 71 -9.60 -10.02 0.23
CA LEU A 71 -8.22 -10.35 -0.10
C LEU A 71 -7.44 -9.07 -0.37
N LEU A 72 -6.24 -9.00 0.18
CA LEU A 72 -5.24 -8.02 -0.21
C LEU A 72 -4.30 -8.64 -1.23
N TYR A 73 -4.25 -8.08 -2.42
CA TYR A 73 -3.32 -8.46 -3.47
C TYR A 73 -2.14 -7.50 -3.48
N LEU A 74 -0.94 -8.01 -3.24
CA LEU A 74 0.31 -7.26 -3.32
C LEU A 74 1.02 -7.66 -4.61
N SER A 75 1.12 -6.72 -5.54
CA SER A 75 1.81 -6.94 -6.81
C SER A 75 3.32 -7.03 -6.62
N GLY A 76 3.98 -7.72 -7.52
CA GLY A 76 5.44 -7.70 -7.62
C GLY A 76 5.98 -6.37 -8.16
N GLU A 77 7.28 -6.18 -8.01
CA GLU A 77 8.00 -4.95 -8.38
C GLU A 77 7.81 -4.53 -9.85
N ASN A 78 7.63 -5.51 -10.75
CA ASN A 78 7.45 -5.30 -12.18
C ASN A 78 6.00 -5.50 -12.65
N GLU A 79 5.08 -5.67 -11.72
CA GLU A 79 3.67 -5.89 -12.04
C GLU A 79 2.89 -4.57 -11.97
N THR A 80 1.97 -4.41 -12.89
CA THR A 80 0.99 -3.31 -12.84
C THR A 80 -0.26 -3.82 -12.16
N ILE A 81 -0.74 -3.07 -11.17
CA ILE A 81 -2.03 -3.38 -10.55
C ILE A 81 -3.18 -3.07 -11.54
N GLY A 82 -4.18 -3.93 -11.60
CA GLY A 82 -5.31 -3.74 -12.50
C GLY A 82 -6.28 -4.92 -12.51
N PHE A 83 -7.29 -4.82 -13.37
CA PHE A 83 -8.40 -5.76 -13.43
C PHE A 83 -7.95 -7.21 -13.73
N ASP A 84 -7.07 -7.39 -14.70
CA ASP A 84 -6.68 -8.73 -15.16
C ASP A 84 -6.05 -9.59 -14.07
N SER A 85 -5.32 -8.97 -13.13
CA SER A 85 -4.73 -9.66 -12.01
C SER A 85 -5.74 -10.07 -10.92
N LEU A 86 -6.92 -9.45 -10.91
CA LEU A 86 -7.89 -9.56 -9.82
C LEU A 86 -9.16 -10.33 -10.19
N LYS A 87 -9.48 -10.41 -11.48
CA LYS A 87 -10.78 -10.92 -11.98
C LYS A 87 -11.14 -12.31 -11.49
N ASP A 88 -10.16 -13.21 -11.41
CA ASP A 88 -10.42 -14.60 -11.00
C ASP A 88 -10.80 -14.69 -9.52
N PHE A 89 -10.20 -13.87 -8.66
CA PHE A 89 -10.55 -13.80 -7.24
C PHE A 89 -11.94 -13.19 -7.04
N VAL A 90 -12.27 -12.14 -7.82
CA VAL A 90 -13.60 -11.51 -7.75
C VAL A 90 -14.65 -12.46 -8.30
N ALA A 91 -14.38 -13.17 -9.39
CA ALA A 91 -15.28 -14.21 -9.94
C ALA A 91 -15.49 -15.35 -8.95
N ALA A 92 -14.49 -15.67 -8.12
CA ALA A 92 -14.63 -16.63 -7.03
C ALA A 92 -15.44 -16.10 -5.83
N GLY A 93 -15.84 -14.81 -5.85
CA GLY A 93 -16.72 -14.20 -4.86
C GLY A 93 -16.01 -13.47 -3.72
N TYR A 94 -14.77 -13.02 -3.92
CA TYR A 94 -14.05 -12.22 -2.95
C TYR A 94 -14.10 -10.73 -3.30
N ALA A 95 -14.08 -9.87 -2.28
CA ALA A 95 -13.65 -8.50 -2.43
C ALA A 95 -12.12 -8.48 -2.51
N VAL A 96 -11.54 -7.72 -3.44
CA VAL A 96 -10.09 -7.69 -3.61
C VAL A 96 -9.61 -6.24 -3.61
N LEU A 97 -8.68 -5.93 -2.73
CA LEU A 97 -7.93 -4.68 -2.77
C LEU A 97 -6.54 -4.96 -3.30
N SER A 98 -6.15 -4.27 -4.37
CA SER A 98 -4.77 -4.24 -4.84
C SER A 98 -4.22 -2.85 -4.66
N VAL A 99 -3.02 -2.72 -4.10
CA VAL A 99 -2.37 -1.43 -3.83
C VAL A 99 -1.01 -1.35 -4.49
N ASP A 100 -0.67 -0.15 -4.95
CA ASP A 100 0.69 0.13 -5.38
C ASP A 100 1.57 0.38 -4.16
N LEU A 101 2.60 -0.44 -4.00
CA LEU A 101 3.60 -0.32 -2.94
C LEU A 101 4.77 0.59 -3.35
N TYR A 102 5.04 0.65 -4.65
CA TYR A 102 6.35 1.05 -5.18
C TYR A 102 6.43 2.51 -5.59
N GLY A 103 5.29 3.23 -5.54
CA GLY A 103 5.22 4.65 -5.80
C GLY A 103 5.57 5.03 -7.24
N GLU A 104 6.25 6.16 -7.39
CA GLU A 104 6.57 6.73 -8.69
C GLU A 104 7.38 5.77 -9.56
N ARG A 105 6.87 5.56 -10.77
CA ARG A 105 7.53 4.82 -11.86
C ARG A 105 7.31 5.56 -13.15
N ASN A 106 8.30 5.50 -14.04
CA ASN A 106 8.19 6.09 -15.38
C ASN A 106 6.88 5.66 -16.06
N GLN A 107 6.10 6.67 -16.49
CA GLN A 107 4.87 6.53 -17.29
C GLN A 107 3.58 6.13 -16.56
N LEU A 108 3.56 5.84 -15.27
CA LEU A 108 2.32 5.65 -14.54
C LEU A 108 1.75 7.00 -14.10
N LYS A 109 0.52 7.30 -14.55
CA LYS A 109 -0.17 8.54 -14.19
C LYS A 109 -0.56 8.57 -12.71
N ASN A 110 -1.02 7.45 -12.19
CA ASN A 110 -1.48 7.30 -10.82
C ASN A 110 -0.62 6.25 -10.12
N HIS A 111 -0.15 6.56 -8.93
CA HIS A 111 0.72 5.72 -8.10
C HIS A 111 0.61 6.16 -6.65
N THR A 112 1.12 5.37 -5.73
CA THR A 112 1.23 5.76 -4.33
C THR A 112 2.18 6.96 -4.19
N GLU A 113 1.71 8.02 -3.54
CA GLU A 113 2.45 9.26 -3.36
C GLU A 113 3.13 9.25 -1.99
N TYR A 114 4.44 9.22 -2.00
CA TYR A 114 5.28 9.31 -0.80
C TYR A 114 5.71 10.75 -0.55
N PRO A 115 5.61 11.26 0.70
CA PRO A 115 6.21 12.54 1.08
C PRO A 115 7.69 12.64 0.70
N GLN A 116 8.17 13.84 0.41
CA GLN A 116 9.54 14.07 -0.05
C GLN A 116 10.60 13.54 0.92
N SER A 117 10.34 13.59 2.24
CA SER A 117 11.26 13.09 3.27
C SER A 117 11.46 11.58 3.23
N VAL A 118 10.56 10.85 2.57
CA VAL A 118 10.65 9.39 2.36
C VAL A 118 10.60 9.02 0.88
N SER A 119 11.05 9.91 0.01
CA SER A 119 11.06 9.69 -1.45
C SER A 119 11.84 8.44 -1.88
N TYR A 120 12.72 7.92 -1.03
CA TYR A 120 13.41 6.64 -1.21
C TYR A 120 12.45 5.43 -1.24
N ALA A 121 11.19 5.60 -0.83
CA ALA A 121 10.15 4.57 -0.96
C ALA A 121 9.68 4.40 -2.41
N ASN A 122 9.86 5.40 -3.28
CA ASN A 122 9.66 5.23 -4.71
C ASN A 122 10.72 4.27 -5.27
N ILE A 123 10.29 3.26 -6.02
CA ILE A 123 11.19 2.19 -6.50
C ILE A 123 12.38 2.72 -7.32
N GLU A 124 12.17 3.78 -8.09
CA GLU A 124 13.23 4.39 -8.90
C GLU A 124 14.27 5.13 -8.06
N ASN A 125 13.90 5.54 -6.86
CA ASN A 125 14.74 6.31 -5.94
C ASN A 125 15.20 5.50 -4.72
N CYS A 126 14.83 4.21 -4.63
CA CYS A 126 15.09 3.42 -3.43
C CYS A 126 16.60 3.17 -3.18
N GLY A 127 17.41 3.08 -4.23
CA GLY A 127 18.86 2.98 -4.15
C GLY A 127 19.33 2.04 -3.03
N ARG A 128 20.21 2.55 -2.16
CA ARG A 128 20.71 1.77 -1.01
C ARG A 128 19.65 1.48 0.05
N HIS A 129 18.56 2.25 0.13
CA HIS A 129 17.49 2.03 1.11
C HIS A 129 16.71 0.74 0.88
N LYS A 130 16.87 0.11 -0.29
CA LYS A 130 16.34 -1.21 -0.56
C LYS A 130 17.21 -2.31 0.05
N ASP A 131 18.52 -2.18 -0.03
CA ASP A 131 19.49 -3.22 0.28
C ASP A 131 20.23 -2.99 1.60
N PHE A 132 20.25 -1.77 2.10
CA PHE A 132 21.00 -1.37 3.31
C PHE A 132 20.11 -0.63 4.30
N VAL A 133 20.46 -0.81 5.58
CA VAL A 133 19.90 -0.07 6.71
C VAL A 133 20.98 0.88 7.21
N ASP A 134 20.74 2.18 7.16
CA ASP A 134 21.67 3.17 7.68
C ASP A 134 21.61 3.28 9.21
N GLU A 135 20.65 4.08 9.70
CA GLU A 135 20.49 4.36 11.12
C GLU A 135 19.41 3.49 11.76
N SER A 136 18.33 3.25 11.02
CA SER A 136 17.18 2.47 11.48
C SER A 136 16.54 1.68 10.35
N ALA A 137 16.09 0.47 10.66
CA ALA A 137 15.27 -0.31 9.75
C ALA A 137 13.93 0.37 9.40
N LYS A 138 13.52 1.39 10.17
CA LYS A 138 12.35 2.24 9.86
C LYS A 138 12.62 3.24 8.73
N GLU A 139 13.87 3.43 8.35
CA GLU A 139 14.31 4.34 7.28
C GLU A 139 14.70 3.54 6.04
N THR A 140 13.83 2.62 5.64
CA THR A 140 14.03 1.77 4.46
C THR A 140 12.80 1.76 3.57
N SER A 141 13.00 1.52 2.27
CA SER A 141 11.90 1.33 1.32
C SER A 141 10.97 0.21 1.75
N TRP A 142 11.52 -0.88 2.28
CA TRP A 142 10.75 -2.02 2.80
C TRP A 142 9.82 -1.65 3.95
N TYR A 143 10.27 -0.79 4.86
CA TYR A 143 9.41 -0.33 5.96
C TYR A 143 8.21 0.45 5.42
N GLU A 144 8.43 1.34 4.45
CA GLU A 144 7.34 2.11 3.83
C GLU A 144 6.37 1.19 3.08
N TRP A 145 6.86 0.25 2.29
CA TRP A 145 6.01 -0.68 1.54
C TRP A 145 5.17 -1.57 2.44
N VAL A 146 5.74 -2.08 3.53
CA VAL A 146 4.99 -2.84 4.54
C VAL A 146 4.01 -1.95 5.29
N SER A 147 4.34 -0.67 5.54
CA SER A 147 3.41 0.32 6.10
C SER A 147 2.17 0.49 5.21
N VAL A 148 2.36 0.61 3.89
CA VAL A 148 1.26 0.67 2.91
C VAL A 148 0.40 -0.59 3.00
N ALA A 149 1.00 -1.78 3.03
CA ALA A 149 0.26 -3.03 3.14
C ALA A 149 -0.55 -3.12 4.45
N ARG A 150 -0.04 -2.62 5.57
CA ARG A 150 -0.78 -2.56 6.84
C ARG A 150 -2.00 -1.66 6.76
N TYR A 151 -1.86 -0.46 6.18
CA TYR A 151 -3.01 0.44 5.95
C TYR A 151 -4.02 -0.15 4.96
N ALA A 152 -3.57 -0.90 3.96
CA ALA A 152 -4.46 -1.63 3.06
C ALA A 152 -5.29 -2.70 3.80
N VAL A 153 -4.71 -3.36 4.80
CA VAL A 153 -5.46 -4.27 5.68
C VAL A 153 -6.47 -3.50 6.53
N SER A 154 -6.12 -2.30 7.03
CA SER A 154 -7.06 -1.45 7.78
C SER A 154 -8.22 -1.00 6.91
N PHE A 155 -7.97 -0.65 5.63
CA PHE A 155 -9.01 -0.36 4.64
C PHE A 155 -9.98 -1.52 4.46
N LEU A 156 -9.49 -2.75 4.36
CA LEU A 156 -10.36 -3.93 4.18
C LEU A 156 -11.17 -4.29 5.42
N LYS A 157 -10.83 -3.73 6.58
CA LYS A 157 -11.55 -3.95 7.85
C LYS A 157 -12.59 -2.86 8.15
N SER A 158 -12.50 -1.70 7.47
CA SER A 158 -13.46 -0.59 7.61
C SER A 158 -14.75 -0.88 6.86
#